data_6fba01c5666c73307c12d2da8f35d173
#
_entry.id   6fba01c5666c73307c12d2da8f35d173
#
_cell.length_a   1.000
_cell.length_b   1.000
_cell.length_c   1.000
_cell.angle_alpha   90.00
_cell.angle_beta   90.00
_cell.angle_gamma   90.00
#
_symmetry.space_group_name_H-M   'P 1'
#
loop_
_entity.id
_entity.type
_entity.pdbx_description
1 polymer ?
#
loop_
_entity_poly.entity_id
_entity_poly.type
_entity_poly.pdbx_seq_one_letter_code
_entity_poly.pdbx_strand_id
1 'polypeptide(L)'
;MLDRFTDRARKVMSMAKQEALDLHSNKVGTEHLLLALAKEDEGIAAEALRSLDISYDDIMDTLKEVQTTVPEPSEETEAAKLAFTPLVISVMERSFRVARENNQTYVSTEHLLIGIVEEGNGMAMDILMRLGVSSASIKKAIEKLTAKDQDKKRPLAGAGAGRPGAGLPFFSGSDASQQKGSGTDTLKQFATNLTQKARDGELDPVIGREKEVQRMMEILSRRTKNNPLILGDPGVGKTAIVEGLAQQIAAGNVPENLMNQNIWTLDLPGLVAGAKYRGEFEERLKNVIQEATEADDVILFIDEMHTIIGAGSAEGSIDASSMLKPVLARGAFQIIGATTAEEFRKYLTKDPAFERRFQTIDVEEPSVEDTVKILTALKPRYEEHHHVRYTQGAIEAAANLSNRYIQDRFLPDKAIDLID
;
A
#
# COMPACT_ATOMS: atom_id res chain seq x y z
N MET A 1 -7.23 -12.02 -7.36
CA MET A 1 -8.09 -11.03 -8.03
C MET A 1 -9.59 -11.24 -7.70
N LEU A 2 -10.10 -12.46 -7.77
CA LEU A 2 -11.53 -12.74 -7.50
C LEU A 2 -11.93 -12.69 -6.02
N ASP A 3 -11.00 -12.64 -5.08
CA ASP A 3 -11.25 -12.62 -3.64
C ASP A 3 -11.95 -11.34 -3.15
N ARG A 4 -11.87 -10.27 -3.93
CA ARG A 4 -12.53 -8.98 -3.65
C ARG A 4 -13.87 -8.80 -4.36
N PHE A 5 -14.38 -9.86 -4.99
CA PHE A 5 -15.71 -9.86 -5.59
C PHE A 5 -16.72 -10.44 -4.60
N THR A 6 -17.94 -9.91 -4.61
CA THR A 6 -19.06 -10.56 -3.92
C THR A 6 -19.33 -11.94 -4.52
N ASP A 7 -20.01 -12.82 -3.80
CA ASP A 7 -20.35 -14.16 -4.29
C ASP A 7 -21.10 -14.08 -5.62
N ARG A 8 -22.01 -13.11 -5.77
CA ARG A 8 -22.72 -12.87 -7.02
C ARG A 8 -21.82 -12.43 -8.16
N ALA A 9 -20.91 -11.50 -7.91
CA ALA A 9 -19.97 -11.07 -8.93
C ALA A 9 -19.00 -12.20 -9.34
N ARG A 10 -18.59 -13.07 -8.40
CA ARG A 10 -17.82 -14.28 -8.73
C ARG A 10 -18.63 -15.27 -9.58
N LYS A 11 -19.91 -15.43 -9.27
CA LYS A 11 -20.83 -16.25 -10.07
C LYS A 11 -20.93 -15.72 -11.50
N VAL A 12 -21.10 -14.40 -11.67
CA VAL A 12 -21.12 -13.74 -12.99
C VAL A 12 -19.82 -14.01 -13.77
N MET A 13 -18.64 -13.91 -13.13
CA MET A 13 -17.36 -14.21 -13.79
C MET A 13 -17.26 -15.68 -14.23
N SER A 14 -17.83 -16.61 -13.45
CA SER A 14 -17.91 -18.03 -13.83
C SER A 14 -18.89 -18.24 -14.98
N MET A 15 -20.05 -17.60 -14.93
CA MET A 15 -21.06 -17.64 -16.01
C MET A 15 -20.50 -17.04 -17.31
N ALA A 16 -19.73 -15.94 -17.25
CA ALA A 16 -19.09 -15.35 -18.44
C ALA A 16 -18.12 -16.34 -19.13
N LYS A 17 -17.42 -17.18 -18.37
CA LYS A 17 -16.61 -18.26 -18.94
C LYS A 17 -17.46 -19.32 -19.62
N GLN A 18 -18.62 -19.66 -19.04
CA GLN A 18 -19.53 -20.62 -19.63
C GLN A 18 -20.14 -20.04 -20.93
N GLU A 19 -20.59 -18.79 -20.94
CA GLU A 19 -21.08 -18.12 -22.15
C GLU A 19 -20.01 -18.11 -23.26
N ALA A 20 -18.74 -17.91 -22.91
CA ALA A 20 -17.65 -17.96 -23.89
C ALA A 20 -17.48 -19.37 -24.49
N LEU A 21 -17.65 -20.44 -23.70
CA LEU A 21 -17.66 -21.82 -24.22
C LEU A 21 -18.86 -22.10 -25.12
N ASP A 22 -20.05 -21.71 -24.66
CA ASP A 22 -21.29 -21.95 -25.40
C ASP A 22 -21.28 -21.22 -26.76
N LEU A 23 -20.53 -20.10 -26.84
CA LEU A 23 -20.29 -19.34 -28.06
C LEU A 23 -19.00 -19.72 -28.81
N HIS A 24 -18.37 -20.83 -28.43
CA HIS A 24 -17.14 -21.35 -29.05
C HIS A 24 -15.96 -20.34 -29.09
N SER A 25 -15.90 -19.44 -28.13
CA SER A 25 -14.87 -18.39 -28.04
C SER A 25 -13.64 -18.89 -27.30
N ASN A 26 -12.45 -18.60 -27.82
CA ASN A 26 -11.15 -18.98 -27.22
C ASN A 26 -10.75 -18.13 -26.01
N LYS A 27 -11.46 -17.02 -25.75
CA LYS A 27 -11.22 -16.08 -24.64
C LYS A 27 -12.53 -15.48 -24.17
N VAL A 28 -12.57 -15.10 -22.88
CA VAL A 28 -13.72 -14.40 -22.33
C VAL A 28 -13.63 -12.90 -22.70
N GLY A 29 -14.54 -12.43 -23.53
CA GLY A 29 -14.67 -11.03 -23.95
C GLY A 29 -15.69 -10.27 -23.11
N THR A 30 -15.83 -8.96 -23.38
CA THR A 30 -16.77 -8.06 -22.69
C THR A 30 -18.23 -8.44 -22.97
N GLU A 31 -18.53 -8.98 -24.15
CA GLU A 31 -19.84 -9.52 -24.55
C GLU A 31 -20.28 -10.68 -23.66
N HIS A 32 -19.39 -11.61 -23.37
CA HIS A 32 -19.67 -12.72 -22.48
C HIS A 32 -19.94 -12.25 -21.04
N LEU A 33 -19.23 -11.20 -20.61
CA LEU A 33 -19.45 -10.60 -19.29
C LEU A 33 -20.82 -9.90 -19.24
N LEU A 34 -21.23 -9.20 -20.31
CA LEU A 34 -22.53 -8.56 -20.39
C LEU A 34 -23.68 -9.58 -20.39
N LEU A 35 -23.54 -10.66 -21.17
CA LEU A 35 -24.50 -11.77 -21.16
C LEU A 35 -24.66 -12.39 -19.78
N ALA A 36 -23.54 -12.65 -19.09
CA ALA A 36 -23.56 -13.19 -17.73
C ALA A 36 -24.19 -12.24 -16.70
N LEU A 37 -24.02 -10.94 -16.85
CA LEU A 37 -24.66 -9.91 -16.01
C LEU A 37 -26.18 -9.86 -16.24
N ALA A 38 -26.64 -10.02 -17.49
CA ALA A 38 -28.07 -10.04 -17.82
C ALA A 38 -28.75 -11.36 -17.34
N LYS A 39 -28.00 -12.46 -17.34
CA LYS A 39 -28.49 -13.81 -16.94
C LYS A 39 -28.56 -13.98 -15.41
N GLU A 40 -27.82 -13.18 -14.63
CA GLU A 40 -27.83 -13.24 -13.18
C GLU A 40 -29.06 -12.52 -12.62
N ASP A 41 -30.06 -13.29 -12.16
CA ASP A 41 -31.43 -12.79 -11.89
C ASP A 41 -31.56 -11.83 -10.69
N GLU A 42 -30.66 -11.86 -9.72
CA GLU A 42 -30.81 -11.17 -8.44
C GLU A 42 -29.83 -9.98 -8.24
N GLY A 43 -29.00 -9.66 -9.23
CA GLY A 43 -28.00 -8.59 -9.15
C GLY A 43 -28.56 -7.21 -9.53
N ILE A 44 -28.01 -6.14 -8.91
CA ILE A 44 -28.36 -4.75 -9.27
C ILE A 44 -28.11 -4.49 -10.76
N ALA A 45 -27.08 -5.09 -11.36
CA ALA A 45 -26.80 -4.96 -12.80
C ALA A 45 -27.92 -5.53 -13.65
N ALA A 46 -28.41 -6.74 -13.35
CA ALA A 46 -29.53 -7.36 -14.05
C ALA A 46 -30.83 -6.54 -13.91
N GLU A 47 -31.08 -6.02 -12.70
CA GLU A 47 -32.24 -5.16 -12.46
C GLU A 47 -32.13 -3.82 -13.22
N ALA A 48 -30.90 -3.26 -13.32
CA ALA A 48 -30.66 -2.06 -14.11
C ALA A 48 -30.88 -2.30 -15.61
N LEU A 49 -30.36 -3.40 -16.17
CA LEU A 49 -30.58 -3.78 -17.57
C LEU A 49 -32.07 -3.98 -17.85
N ARG A 50 -32.77 -4.73 -16.99
CA ARG A 50 -34.24 -4.91 -17.10
C ARG A 50 -35.03 -3.60 -17.02
N SER A 51 -34.60 -2.65 -16.18
CA SER A 51 -35.24 -1.33 -16.09
C SER A 51 -35.06 -0.45 -17.33
N LEU A 52 -34.16 -0.85 -18.22
CA LEU A 52 -33.88 -0.23 -19.51
C LEU A 52 -34.42 -1.07 -20.68
N ASP A 53 -35.31 -2.05 -20.38
CA ASP A 53 -35.90 -3.00 -21.32
C ASP A 53 -34.85 -3.82 -22.11
N ILE A 54 -33.73 -4.18 -21.46
CA ILE A 54 -32.68 -5.03 -22.04
C ILE A 54 -32.77 -6.41 -21.38
N SER A 55 -33.07 -7.43 -22.17
CA SER A 55 -33.06 -8.84 -21.76
C SER A 55 -31.79 -9.56 -22.24
N TYR A 56 -31.55 -10.76 -21.71
CA TYR A 56 -30.49 -11.66 -22.19
C TYR A 56 -30.65 -11.98 -23.67
N ASP A 57 -31.91 -12.22 -24.14
CA ASP A 57 -32.20 -12.57 -25.54
C ASP A 57 -31.89 -11.40 -26.48
N ASP A 58 -32.19 -10.14 -26.10
CA ASP A 58 -31.87 -8.97 -26.90
C ASP A 58 -30.36 -8.81 -27.10
N ILE A 59 -29.57 -9.04 -26.03
CA ILE A 59 -28.11 -9.01 -26.09
C ILE A 59 -27.59 -10.13 -27.01
N MET A 60 -28.13 -11.34 -26.86
CA MET A 60 -27.73 -12.51 -27.65
C MET A 60 -28.06 -12.33 -29.14
N ASP A 61 -29.23 -11.83 -29.47
CA ASP A 61 -29.64 -11.60 -30.85
C ASP A 61 -28.83 -10.49 -31.51
N THR A 62 -28.58 -9.40 -30.78
CA THR A 62 -27.69 -8.32 -31.25
C THR A 62 -26.25 -8.82 -31.44
N LEU A 63 -25.76 -9.70 -30.56
CA LEU A 63 -24.44 -10.30 -30.68
C LEU A 63 -24.32 -11.15 -31.97
N LYS A 64 -25.33 -11.96 -32.26
CA LYS A 64 -25.38 -12.77 -33.49
C LYS A 64 -25.39 -11.92 -34.78
N GLU A 65 -26.04 -10.77 -34.74
CA GLU A 65 -26.03 -9.81 -35.87
C GLU A 65 -24.66 -9.15 -36.10
N VAL A 66 -23.89 -8.95 -35.01
CA VAL A 66 -22.57 -8.30 -35.06
C VAL A 66 -21.48 -9.31 -35.43
N GLN A 67 -21.57 -10.54 -34.97
CA GLN A 67 -20.64 -11.61 -35.28
C GLN A 67 -20.98 -12.26 -36.64
N THR A 68 -20.43 -11.71 -37.72
CA THR A 68 -20.59 -12.27 -39.10
C THR A 68 -19.77 -13.54 -39.34
N THR A 69 -18.88 -13.93 -38.45
CA THR A 69 -18.05 -15.15 -38.53
C THR A 69 -18.17 -15.95 -37.25
N VAL A 70 -18.83 -17.09 -37.35
CA VAL A 70 -18.80 -18.11 -36.27
C VAL A 70 -17.39 -18.70 -36.24
N PRO A 71 -16.64 -18.67 -35.14
CA PRO A 71 -15.37 -19.37 -35.05
C PRO A 71 -15.59 -20.88 -35.18
N GLU A 72 -14.72 -21.58 -35.97
CA GLU A 72 -14.77 -23.02 -36.02
C GLU A 72 -14.51 -23.63 -34.63
N PRO A 73 -15.19 -24.70 -34.22
CA PRO A 73 -15.03 -25.34 -32.93
C PRO A 73 -13.61 -25.85 -32.77
N SER A 74 -12.83 -25.23 -31.91
CA SER A 74 -11.56 -25.75 -31.43
C SER A 74 -11.77 -26.75 -30.30
N GLU A 75 -10.94 -27.80 -30.27
CA GLU A 75 -10.96 -28.92 -29.33
C GLU A 75 -11.37 -28.56 -27.89
N GLU A 76 -12.09 -29.45 -27.21
CA GLU A 76 -12.68 -29.33 -25.85
C GLU A 76 -11.80 -28.52 -24.87
N THR A 77 -12.11 -27.24 -24.72
CA THR A 77 -11.44 -26.37 -23.75
C THR A 77 -12.34 -26.28 -22.50
N GLU A 78 -11.86 -26.76 -21.36
CA GLU A 78 -12.57 -26.65 -20.08
C GLU A 78 -12.75 -25.17 -19.69
N ALA A 79 -13.95 -24.77 -19.26
CA ALA A 79 -14.29 -23.41 -18.83
C ALA A 79 -13.29 -22.80 -17.82
N ALA A 80 -12.70 -23.64 -16.98
CA ALA A 80 -11.71 -23.23 -15.99
C ALA A 80 -10.40 -22.66 -16.60
N LYS A 81 -10.07 -23.05 -17.86
CA LYS A 81 -8.81 -22.67 -18.52
C LYS A 81 -8.91 -21.46 -19.45
N LEU A 82 -10.13 -20.95 -19.71
CA LEU A 82 -10.31 -19.79 -20.57
C LEU A 82 -9.71 -18.51 -19.97
N ALA A 83 -8.84 -17.85 -20.72
CA ALA A 83 -8.24 -16.57 -20.35
C ALA A 83 -9.21 -15.41 -20.65
N PHE A 84 -9.18 -14.36 -19.82
CA PHE A 84 -9.87 -13.11 -20.07
C PHE A 84 -9.15 -12.27 -21.13
N THR A 85 -9.92 -11.55 -21.95
CA THR A 85 -9.32 -10.56 -22.87
C THR A 85 -8.75 -9.37 -22.09
N PRO A 86 -7.78 -8.62 -22.65
CA PRO A 86 -7.27 -7.41 -22.01
C PRO A 86 -8.36 -6.39 -21.65
N LEU A 87 -9.42 -6.28 -22.49
CA LEU A 87 -10.56 -5.41 -22.21
C LEU A 87 -11.36 -5.85 -20.96
N VAL A 88 -11.58 -7.15 -20.77
CA VAL A 88 -12.25 -7.65 -19.56
C VAL A 88 -11.39 -7.38 -18.32
N ILE A 89 -10.06 -7.51 -18.43
CA ILE A 89 -9.15 -7.17 -17.33
C ILE A 89 -9.27 -5.67 -16.99
N SER A 90 -9.27 -4.79 -17.99
CA SER A 90 -9.49 -3.35 -17.78
C SER A 90 -10.86 -3.04 -17.16
N VAL A 91 -11.93 -3.72 -17.59
CA VAL A 91 -13.26 -3.61 -16.97
C VAL A 91 -13.22 -4.00 -15.49
N MET A 92 -12.52 -5.09 -15.14
CA MET A 92 -12.35 -5.50 -13.74
C MET A 92 -11.60 -4.45 -12.92
N GLU A 93 -10.53 -3.87 -13.45
CA GLU A 93 -9.77 -2.80 -12.79
C GLU A 93 -10.62 -1.56 -12.55
N ARG A 94 -11.42 -1.15 -13.56
CA ARG A 94 -12.36 -0.03 -13.43
C ARG A 94 -13.45 -0.33 -12.39
N SER A 95 -13.95 -1.56 -12.36
CA SER A 95 -14.95 -2.00 -11.38
C SER A 95 -14.44 -1.91 -9.94
N PHE A 96 -13.16 -2.21 -9.71
CA PHE A 96 -12.52 -2.00 -8.41
C PHE A 96 -12.44 -0.53 -8.02
N ARG A 97 -12.10 0.34 -8.99
CA ARG A 97 -12.06 1.79 -8.76
C ARG A 97 -13.45 2.32 -8.39
N VAL A 98 -14.48 1.97 -9.16
CA VAL A 98 -15.87 2.39 -8.91
C VAL A 98 -16.38 1.91 -7.55
N ALA A 99 -16.08 0.66 -7.17
CA ALA A 99 -16.45 0.14 -5.86
C ALA A 99 -15.81 0.96 -4.73
N ARG A 100 -14.53 1.34 -4.88
CA ARG A 100 -13.81 2.18 -3.92
C ARG A 100 -14.37 3.60 -3.84
N GLU A 101 -14.68 4.23 -4.97
CA GLU A 101 -15.33 5.55 -5.02
C GLU A 101 -16.69 5.56 -4.32
N ASN A 102 -17.38 4.43 -4.33
CA ASN A 102 -18.65 4.21 -3.62
C ASN A 102 -18.46 3.73 -2.17
N ASN A 103 -17.24 3.79 -1.61
CA ASN A 103 -16.90 3.30 -0.26
C ASN A 103 -17.29 1.84 -0.01
N GLN A 104 -17.21 0.98 -1.03
CA GLN A 104 -17.50 -0.44 -0.93
C GLN A 104 -16.20 -1.26 -0.97
N THR A 105 -16.10 -2.23 -0.06
CA THR A 105 -14.91 -3.09 0.09
C THR A 105 -14.84 -4.19 -0.99
N TYR A 106 -15.99 -4.56 -1.55
CA TYR A 106 -16.13 -5.65 -2.52
C TYR A 106 -16.77 -5.15 -3.81
N VAL A 107 -16.31 -5.70 -4.93
CA VAL A 107 -16.91 -5.47 -6.25
C VAL A 107 -18.16 -6.33 -6.39
N SER A 108 -19.30 -5.70 -6.62
CA SER A 108 -20.57 -6.35 -6.92
C SER A 108 -20.96 -6.18 -8.39
N THR A 109 -22.10 -6.72 -8.78
CA THR A 109 -22.52 -6.80 -10.20
C THR A 109 -22.68 -5.42 -10.85
N GLU A 110 -23.20 -4.43 -10.11
CA GLU A 110 -23.32 -3.04 -10.59
C GLU A 110 -21.97 -2.40 -10.92
N HIS A 111 -20.93 -2.71 -10.14
CA HIS A 111 -19.59 -2.19 -10.42
C HIS A 111 -19.01 -2.78 -11.70
N LEU A 112 -19.30 -4.06 -12.00
CA LEU A 112 -18.92 -4.69 -13.26
C LEU A 112 -19.62 -4.04 -14.45
N LEU A 113 -20.90 -3.74 -14.35
CA LEU A 113 -21.65 -3.08 -15.40
C LEU A 113 -21.17 -1.63 -15.62
N ILE A 114 -20.88 -0.89 -14.54
CA ILE A 114 -20.26 0.44 -14.63
C ILE A 114 -18.88 0.33 -15.25
N GLY A 115 -18.09 -0.68 -14.89
CA GLY A 115 -16.78 -0.92 -15.47
C GLY A 115 -16.80 -1.14 -16.98
N ILE A 116 -17.78 -1.88 -17.51
CA ILE A 116 -18.02 -2.02 -18.96
C ILE A 116 -18.30 -0.66 -19.60
N VAL A 117 -19.20 0.11 -19.00
CA VAL A 117 -19.59 1.44 -19.48
C VAL A 117 -18.43 2.44 -19.45
N GLU A 118 -17.57 2.38 -18.43
CA GLU A 118 -16.41 3.26 -18.30
C GLU A 118 -15.23 2.86 -19.18
N GLU A 119 -15.12 1.57 -19.53
CA GLU A 119 -14.15 1.14 -20.54
C GLU A 119 -14.47 1.79 -21.87
N GLY A 120 -15.76 1.89 -22.21
CA GLY A 120 -16.22 2.58 -23.40
C GLY A 120 -15.87 1.90 -24.71
N ASN A 121 -15.15 0.77 -24.66
CA ASN A 121 -14.68 0.00 -25.83
C ASN A 121 -15.06 -1.47 -25.70
N GLY A 122 -15.17 -2.15 -26.82
CA GLY A 122 -15.42 -3.59 -26.92
C GLY A 122 -16.85 -3.94 -27.26
N MET A 123 -17.06 -5.23 -27.54
CA MET A 123 -18.30 -5.77 -28.09
C MET A 123 -19.53 -5.48 -27.20
N ALA A 124 -19.35 -5.49 -25.87
CA ALA A 124 -20.44 -5.13 -24.95
C ALA A 124 -20.97 -3.72 -25.17
N MET A 125 -20.08 -2.75 -25.40
CA MET A 125 -20.49 -1.36 -25.65
C MET A 125 -21.16 -1.22 -27.02
N ASP A 126 -20.67 -1.93 -28.04
CA ASP A 126 -21.27 -1.93 -29.38
C ASP A 126 -22.71 -2.50 -29.33
N ILE A 127 -22.92 -3.56 -28.56
CA ILE A 127 -24.25 -4.15 -28.32
C ILE A 127 -25.15 -3.14 -27.61
N LEU A 128 -24.72 -2.54 -26.50
CA LEU A 128 -25.52 -1.57 -25.74
C LEU A 128 -25.89 -0.34 -26.58
N MET A 129 -24.98 0.16 -27.44
CA MET A 129 -25.27 1.28 -28.36
C MET A 129 -26.29 0.88 -29.40
N ARG A 130 -26.23 -0.33 -29.96
CA ARG A 130 -27.23 -0.81 -30.95
C ARG A 130 -28.61 -0.99 -30.32
N LEU A 131 -28.69 -1.40 -29.07
CA LEU A 131 -29.91 -1.45 -28.30
C LEU A 131 -30.43 -0.07 -27.87
N GLY A 132 -29.73 1.00 -28.29
CA GLY A 132 -30.17 2.40 -28.08
C GLY A 132 -29.94 2.91 -26.64
N VAL A 133 -29.11 2.23 -25.86
CA VAL A 133 -28.89 2.59 -24.45
C VAL A 133 -27.55 3.34 -24.28
N SER A 134 -27.65 4.54 -23.68
CA SER A 134 -26.48 5.36 -23.41
C SER A 134 -25.81 5.00 -22.09
N SER A 135 -24.50 5.26 -22.02
CA SER A 135 -23.73 5.12 -20.78
C SER A 135 -24.34 5.89 -19.60
N ALA A 136 -24.90 7.07 -19.87
CA ALA A 136 -25.56 7.89 -18.86
C ALA A 136 -26.86 7.25 -18.33
N SER A 137 -27.63 6.57 -19.21
CA SER A 137 -28.86 5.87 -18.82
C SER A 137 -28.57 4.71 -17.88
N ILE A 138 -27.53 3.92 -18.16
CA ILE A 138 -27.10 2.80 -17.33
C ILE A 138 -26.64 3.29 -15.94
N LYS A 139 -25.77 4.30 -15.89
CA LYS A 139 -25.32 4.88 -14.62
C LYS A 139 -26.50 5.39 -13.78
N LYS A 140 -27.43 6.10 -14.37
CA LYS A 140 -28.63 6.61 -13.70
C LYS A 140 -29.55 5.49 -13.20
N ALA A 141 -29.69 4.41 -13.95
CA ALA A 141 -30.49 3.23 -13.53
C ALA A 141 -29.87 2.56 -12.31
N ILE A 142 -28.53 2.38 -12.31
CA ILE A 142 -27.79 1.81 -11.18
C ILE A 142 -27.90 2.70 -9.94
N GLU A 143 -27.67 4.02 -10.06
CA GLU A 143 -27.80 4.97 -8.95
C GLU A 143 -29.18 4.91 -8.30
N LYS A 144 -30.23 4.86 -9.09
CA LYS A 144 -31.62 4.79 -8.62
C LYS A 144 -31.90 3.49 -7.86
N LEU A 145 -31.32 2.37 -8.29
CA LEU A 145 -31.51 1.06 -7.65
C LEU A 145 -30.67 0.94 -6.36
N THR A 146 -29.44 1.45 -6.40
CA THR A 146 -28.56 1.46 -5.22
C THR A 146 -29.14 2.33 -4.10
N ALA A 147 -29.73 3.47 -4.42
CA ALA A 147 -30.43 4.32 -3.44
C ALA A 147 -31.63 3.60 -2.82
N LYS A 148 -32.42 2.84 -3.61
CA LYS A 148 -33.54 2.04 -3.11
C LYS A 148 -33.10 0.88 -2.20
N ASP A 149 -31.98 0.26 -2.46
CA ASP A 149 -31.48 -0.87 -1.65
C ASP A 149 -30.91 -0.39 -0.30
N GLN A 150 -30.37 0.82 -0.25
CA GLN A 150 -29.97 1.48 1.01
C GLN A 150 -31.17 1.83 1.89
N ASP A 151 -32.29 2.27 1.33
CA ASP A 151 -33.51 2.54 2.09
C ASP A 151 -34.17 1.28 2.64
N LYS A 152 -34.06 0.13 1.99
CA LYS A 152 -34.56 -1.17 2.48
C LYS A 152 -33.75 -1.73 3.65
N LYS A 153 -32.49 -1.31 3.83
CA LYS A 153 -31.59 -1.73 4.91
C LYS A 153 -31.65 -0.85 6.16
N ARG A 154 -32.49 0.21 6.16
CA ARG A 154 -32.78 0.98 7.37
C ARG A 154 -33.81 0.24 8.21
N PRO A 155 -33.55 -0.08 9.52
CA PRO A 155 -34.56 -0.63 10.40
C PRO A 155 -35.69 0.40 10.57
N LEU A 156 -36.94 -0.01 10.35
CA LEU A 156 -38.14 0.77 10.66
C LEU A 156 -38.17 1.04 12.17
N ALA A 157 -37.89 2.26 12.59
CA ALA A 157 -38.26 2.74 13.91
C ALA A 157 -39.75 3.11 13.87
N GLY A 158 -40.58 2.18 14.32
CA GLY A 158 -42.03 2.35 14.42
C GLY A 158 -42.41 3.38 15.46
N ALA A 159 -43.37 4.22 15.09
CA ALA A 159 -44.09 5.12 16.00
C ALA A 159 -44.97 4.31 16.95
N GLY A 160 -44.91 4.65 18.27
CA GLY A 160 -45.82 4.12 19.28
C GLY A 160 -45.64 4.85 20.61
N ALA A 161 -46.59 5.71 20.93
CA ALA A 161 -46.65 6.48 22.15
C ALA A 161 -46.97 5.63 23.40
N GLY A 162 -46.49 6.05 24.60
CA GLY A 162 -47.05 5.60 25.89
C GLY A 162 -46.07 5.47 27.04
N ARG A 163 -46.05 6.41 27.91
CA ARG A 163 -45.55 6.67 29.28
C ARG A 163 -45.43 5.48 30.26
N PRO A 164 -44.95 5.75 31.52
CA PRO A 164 -43.56 5.79 32.02
C PRO A 164 -43.36 4.84 33.23
N GLY A 165 -42.13 4.49 33.55
CA GLY A 165 -41.83 3.90 34.85
C GLY A 165 -40.52 3.13 34.98
N ALA A 166 -39.61 3.74 35.74
CA ALA A 166 -38.69 3.16 36.69
C ALA A 166 -37.47 2.32 36.22
N GLY A 167 -36.29 2.85 36.46
CA GLY A 167 -35.20 2.09 37.12
C GLY A 167 -34.00 1.69 36.30
N LEU A 168 -33.00 2.61 36.14
CA LEU A 168 -31.54 2.50 36.39
C LEU A 168 -30.74 1.32 35.80
N PRO A 169 -29.42 1.41 35.73
CA PRO A 169 -28.56 2.41 35.06
C PRO A 169 -27.44 1.77 34.22
N PHE A 170 -26.62 2.63 33.60
CA PHE A 170 -25.26 2.39 33.15
C PHE A 170 -25.07 1.69 31.78
N PHE A 171 -24.85 2.46 30.74
CA PHE A 171 -23.56 2.63 30.12
C PHE A 171 -23.56 3.93 29.29
N SER A 172 -22.67 4.81 29.70
CA SER A 172 -22.33 6.09 29.08
C SER A 172 -22.00 5.89 27.61
N GLY A 173 -22.83 6.41 26.74
CA GLY A 173 -22.49 6.60 25.33
C GLY A 173 -21.58 7.80 25.22
N SER A 174 -20.39 7.59 24.75
CA SER A 174 -19.48 8.66 24.35
C SER A 174 -19.91 9.18 22.98
N ASP A 175 -19.94 10.49 22.91
CA ASP A 175 -20.15 11.36 21.77
C ASP A 175 -19.59 10.83 20.45
N ALA A 176 -20.47 10.70 19.48
CA ALA A 176 -20.08 10.67 18.08
C ALA A 176 -19.73 12.11 17.64
N SER A 177 -18.61 12.62 18.09
CA SER A 177 -17.92 13.69 17.40
C SER A 177 -17.35 13.07 16.13
N GLN A 178 -17.77 13.57 14.99
CA GLN A 178 -17.15 13.38 13.69
C GLN A 178 -15.65 13.75 13.79
N GLN A 179 -14.82 12.79 14.17
CA GLN A 179 -13.41 12.84 13.81
C GLN A 179 -13.34 12.48 12.32
N LYS A 180 -13.01 13.47 11.51
CA LYS A 180 -12.34 13.26 10.23
C LYS A 180 -11.26 12.23 10.49
N GLY A 181 -11.40 11.03 9.93
CA GLY A 181 -10.35 10.02 9.97
C GLY A 181 -9.05 10.69 9.54
N SER A 182 -8.05 10.65 10.39
CA SER A 182 -6.72 11.13 10.05
C SER A 182 -6.26 10.30 8.85
N GLY A 183 -5.92 10.98 7.73
CA GLY A 183 -5.53 10.37 6.47
C GLY A 183 -4.19 9.62 6.52
N THR A 184 -4.01 8.71 7.47
CA THR A 184 -2.76 7.95 7.68
C THR A 184 -3.00 6.44 7.87
N ASP A 185 -4.11 5.90 7.37
CA ASP A 185 -4.44 4.50 7.62
C ASP A 185 -3.53 3.54 6.84
N THR A 186 -3.16 3.86 5.59
CA THR A 186 -2.22 3.05 4.80
C THR A 186 -0.79 3.21 5.32
N LEU A 187 -0.43 4.42 5.76
CA LEU A 187 0.87 4.68 6.39
C LEU A 187 1.05 3.82 7.65
N LYS A 188 0.04 3.72 8.51
CA LYS A 188 0.05 2.87 9.71
C LYS A 188 0.13 1.38 9.39
N GLN A 189 -0.37 0.96 8.23
CA GLN A 189 -0.33 -0.46 7.82
C GLN A 189 1.05 -0.88 7.31
N PHE A 190 1.79 0.03 6.63
CA PHE A 190 3.04 -0.27 5.94
C PHE A 190 4.23 0.53 6.45
N ALA A 191 4.06 1.28 7.54
CA ALA A 191 5.14 2.01 8.17
C ALA A 191 4.99 2.00 9.69
N THR A 192 6.12 2.07 10.38
CA THR A 192 6.20 2.10 11.84
C THR A 192 6.61 3.49 12.29
N ASN A 193 5.87 4.09 13.23
CA ASN A 193 6.20 5.40 13.80
C ASN A 193 7.33 5.28 14.83
N LEU A 194 8.56 5.64 14.46
CA LEU A 194 9.73 5.62 15.34
C LEU A 194 9.64 6.67 16.46
N THR A 195 9.09 7.85 16.17
CA THR A 195 8.96 8.91 17.18
C THR A 195 7.98 8.51 18.27
N GLN A 196 6.92 7.77 17.92
CA GLN A 196 6.02 7.21 18.92
C GLN A 196 6.69 6.13 19.75
N LYS A 197 7.42 5.21 19.13
CA LYS A 197 8.24 4.20 19.84
C LYS A 197 9.26 4.85 20.79
N ALA A 198 9.85 5.97 20.36
CA ALA A 198 10.77 6.73 21.23
C ALA A 198 10.05 7.30 22.47
N ARG A 199 8.83 7.85 22.30
CA ARG A 199 8.01 8.35 23.41
C ARG A 199 7.60 7.24 24.38
N ASP A 200 7.35 6.05 23.85
CA ASP A 200 6.94 4.86 24.61
C ASP A 200 8.14 4.16 25.29
N GLY A 201 9.38 4.61 25.00
CA GLY A 201 10.61 4.04 25.58
C GLY A 201 11.02 2.69 24.99
N GLU A 202 10.49 2.34 23.83
CA GLU A 202 10.74 1.05 23.16
C GLU A 202 12.06 1.01 22.39
N LEU A 203 12.65 2.18 22.06
CA LEU A 203 13.90 2.25 21.30
C LEU A 203 15.13 2.06 22.18
N ASP A 204 16.15 1.45 21.60
CA ASP A 204 17.45 1.29 22.24
C ASP A 204 18.19 2.63 22.39
N PRO A 205 19.01 2.80 23.45
CA PRO A 205 19.80 4.01 23.60
C PRO A 205 20.87 4.11 22.51
N VAL A 206 20.93 5.27 21.83
CA VAL A 206 21.89 5.52 20.77
C VAL A 206 23.13 6.21 21.34
N ILE A 207 24.29 5.59 21.16
CA ILE A 207 25.56 6.04 21.72
C ILE A 207 26.58 6.30 20.61
N GLY A 208 27.32 7.42 20.71
CA GLY A 208 28.44 7.71 19.83
C GLY A 208 28.06 8.16 18.41
N ARG A 209 26.80 8.55 18.21
CA ARG A 209 26.28 9.04 16.91
C ARG A 209 25.73 10.46 16.96
N GLU A 210 26.14 11.23 17.96
CA GLU A 210 25.65 12.58 18.20
C GLU A 210 25.95 13.53 17.02
N LYS A 211 27.11 13.33 16.36
CA LYS A 211 27.55 14.15 15.21
C LYS A 211 26.67 13.88 13.99
N GLU A 212 26.38 12.62 13.71
CA GLU A 212 25.55 12.20 12.58
C GLU A 212 24.09 12.63 12.79
N VAL A 213 23.56 12.48 14.00
CA VAL A 213 22.21 12.97 14.37
C VAL A 213 22.13 14.50 14.24
N GLN A 214 23.14 15.24 14.75
CA GLN A 214 23.20 16.69 14.59
C GLN A 214 23.24 17.10 13.12
N ARG A 215 24.05 16.40 12.31
CA ARG A 215 24.15 16.65 10.88
C ARG A 215 22.84 16.38 10.16
N MET A 216 22.09 15.35 10.56
CA MET A 216 20.77 15.04 10.03
C MET A 216 19.78 16.16 10.32
N MET A 217 19.73 16.69 11.56
CA MET A 217 18.89 17.81 11.94
C MET A 217 19.22 19.06 11.11
N GLU A 218 20.51 19.35 10.89
CA GLU A 218 20.94 20.48 10.03
C GLU A 218 20.44 20.33 8.59
N ILE A 219 20.52 19.11 8.01
CA ILE A 219 20.06 18.86 6.64
C ILE A 219 18.55 19.00 6.55
N LEU A 220 17.80 18.40 7.46
CA LEU A 220 16.34 18.49 7.51
C LEU A 220 15.84 19.93 7.69
N SER A 221 16.63 20.78 8.32
CA SER A 221 16.29 22.21 8.51
C SER A 221 16.61 23.10 7.30
N ARG A 222 17.20 22.57 6.23
CA ARG A 222 17.53 23.34 5.03
C ARG A 222 16.29 23.62 4.18
N ARG A 223 16.33 24.71 3.41
CA ARG A 223 15.30 25.03 2.43
C ARG A 223 15.37 24.16 1.17
N THR A 224 16.56 23.72 0.79
CA THR A 224 16.82 22.87 -0.39
C THR A 224 17.81 21.79 -0.02
N LYS A 225 17.81 20.64 -0.71
CA LYS A 225 18.60 19.46 -0.37
C LYS A 225 18.40 19.06 1.09
N ASN A 226 17.15 19.04 1.50
CA ASN A 226 16.71 18.80 2.87
C ASN A 226 16.36 17.33 3.14
N ASN A 227 16.78 16.42 2.27
CA ASN A 227 16.65 14.98 2.45
C ASN A 227 18.03 14.39 2.79
N PRO A 228 18.27 13.93 4.01
CA PRO A 228 19.51 13.24 4.35
C PRO A 228 19.57 11.84 3.75
N LEU A 229 20.74 11.44 3.27
CA LEU A 229 21.04 10.10 2.81
C LEU A 229 22.23 9.56 3.59
N ILE A 230 21.99 8.56 4.42
CA ILE A 230 22.98 7.92 5.25
C ILE A 230 23.72 6.88 4.41
N LEU A 231 25.03 7.04 4.30
CA LEU A 231 25.92 6.12 3.59
C LEU A 231 26.82 5.39 4.58
N GLY A 232 26.82 4.08 4.56
CA GLY A 232 27.70 3.26 5.41
C GLY A 232 27.55 1.79 5.11
N ASP A 233 28.51 1.01 5.54
CA ASP A 233 28.49 -0.45 5.36
C ASP A 233 27.36 -1.12 6.14
N PRO A 234 26.97 -2.35 5.78
CA PRO A 234 25.96 -3.10 6.54
C PRO A 234 26.41 -3.30 8.00
N GLY A 235 25.50 -3.10 8.96
CA GLY A 235 25.80 -3.35 10.37
C GLY A 235 26.55 -2.22 11.12
N VAL A 236 26.87 -1.07 10.47
CA VAL A 236 27.52 0.08 11.16
C VAL A 236 26.56 0.91 12.03
N GLY A 237 25.26 0.63 12.00
CA GLY A 237 24.25 1.31 12.83
C GLY A 237 23.57 2.48 12.13
N LYS A 238 23.31 2.42 10.82
CA LYS A 238 22.58 3.46 10.06
C LYS A 238 21.18 3.71 10.63
N THR A 239 20.45 2.66 10.92
CA THR A 239 19.09 2.73 11.48
C THR A 239 19.10 3.35 12.88
N ALA A 240 20.10 3.03 13.71
CA ALA A 240 20.26 3.60 15.04
C ALA A 240 20.41 5.14 15.03
N ILE A 241 21.02 5.73 13.98
CA ILE A 241 21.11 7.19 13.85
C ILE A 241 19.71 7.81 13.66
N VAL A 242 18.84 7.17 12.90
CA VAL A 242 17.46 7.64 12.70
C VAL A 242 16.62 7.46 13.97
N GLU A 243 16.83 6.37 14.71
CA GLU A 243 16.23 6.15 16.02
C GLU A 243 16.71 7.20 17.03
N GLY A 244 18.00 7.58 16.99
CA GLY A 244 18.56 8.67 17.78
C GLY A 244 17.89 10.01 17.48
N LEU A 245 17.63 10.32 16.21
CA LEU A 245 16.87 11.51 15.85
C LEU A 245 15.43 11.44 16.38
N ALA A 246 14.76 10.29 16.28
CA ALA A 246 13.42 10.09 16.82
C ALA A 246 13.37 10.31 18.34
N GLN A 247 14.40 9.86 19.08
CA GLN A 247 14.56 10.13 20.52
C GLN A 247 14.77 11.60 20.82
N GLN A 248 15.56 12.33 20.03
CA GLN A 248 15.76 13.77 20.19
C GLN A 248 14.47 14.56 19.93
N ILE A 249 13.68 14.17 18.92
CA ILE A 249 12.35 14.75 18.66
C ILE A 249 11.41 14.48 19.82
N ALA A 250 11.36 13.24 20.31
CA ALA A 250 10.51 12.86 21.45
C ALA A 250 10.88 13.62 22.73
N ALA A 251 12.17 13.91 22.94
CA ALA A 251 12.69 14.68 24.06
C ALA A 251 12.54 16.20 23.88
N GLY A 252 12.14 16.68 22.68
CA GLY A 252 12.07 18.11 22.38
C GLY A 252 13.43 18.81 22.18
N ASN A 253 14.52 18.03 22.01
CA ASN A 253 15.89 18.52 21.85
C ASN A 253 16.26 18.76 20.37
N VAL A 254 15.34 19.34 19.60
CA VAL A 254 15.48 19.59 18.16
C VAL A 254 15.10 21.02 17.82
N PRO A 255 15.52 21.55 16.66
CA PRO A 255 15.05 22.84 16.16
C PRO A 255 13.54 22.91 16.04
N GLU A 256 12.97 24.12 16.16
CA GLU A 256 11.52 24.36 16.18
C GLU A 256 10.77 23.71 15.01
N ASN A 257 11.36 23.72 13.81
CA ASN A 257 10.77 23.12 12.61
C ASN A 257 10.69 21.57 12.65
N LEU A 258 11.38 20.92 13.59
CA LEU A 258 11.35 19.46 13.76
C LEU A 258 10.58 19.01 15.01
N MET A 259 10.16 19.93 15.89
CA MET A 259 9.51 19.58 17.17
C MET A 259 8.21 18.79 17.02
N ASN A 260 7.47 19.02 15.94
CA ASN A 260 6.18 18.37 15.71
C ASN A 260 6.26 17.27 14.64
N GLN A 261 7.46 16.93 14.19
CA GLN A 261 7.64 15.92 13.15
C GLN A 261 7.60 14.50 13.74
N ASN A 262 7.08 13.58 12.96
CA ASN A 262 7.05 12.16 13.25
C ASN A 262 7.83 11.40 12.18
N ILE A 263 8.81 10.60 12.59
CA ILE A 263 9.58 9.74 11.69
C ILE A 263 8.87 8.42 11.54
N TRP A 264 8.59 8.04 10.30
CA TRP A 264 7.95 6.78 9.96
C TRP A 264 8.89 5.91 9.13
N THR A 265 9.22 4.73 9.62
CA THR A 265 10.02 3.73 8.87
C THR A 265 9.14 2.94 7.95
N LEU A 266 9.44 2.98 6.65
CA LEU A 266 8.72 2.23 5.64
C LEU A 266 9.09 0.74 5.67
N ASP A 267 8.11 -0.13 5.78
CA ASP A 267 8.27 -1.59 5.68
C ASP A 267 8.18 -2.01 4.20
N LEU A 268 9.32 -2.01 3.51
CA LEU A 268 9.40 -2.42 2.11
C LEU A 268 9.05 -3.89 1.90
N PRO A 269 9.57 -4.85 2.73
CA PRO A 269 9.12 -6.23 2.67
C PRO A 269 7.61 -6.39 2.85
N GLY A 270 6.99 -5.67 3.78
CA GLY A 270 5.55 -5.68 4.02
C GLY A 270 4.73 -5.14 2.83
N LEU A 271 5.25 -4.11 2.13
CA LEU A 271 4.63 -3.59 0.91
C LEU A 271 4.63 -4.61 -0.24
N VAL A 272 5.69 -5.42 -0.36
CA VAL A 272 5.83 -6.48 -1.38
C VAL A 272 5.09 -7.74 -0.96
N ALA A 273 5.07 -8.06 0.34
CA ALA A 273 4.43 -9.26 0.86
C ALA A 273 2.93 -9.28 0.53
N GLY A 274 2.47 -10.37 -0.07
CA GLY A 274 1.08 -10.54 -0.49
C GLY A 274 0.68 -9.73 -1.72
N ALA A 275 1.56 -8.92 -2.32
CA ALA A 275 1.35 -8.32 -3.64
C ALA A 275 1.56 -9.40 -4.71
N LYS A 276 0.46 -9.91 -5.26
CA LYS A 276 0.53 -10.93 -6.34
C LYS A 276 0.96 -10.33 -7.68
N TYR A 277 0.83 -9.03 -7.85
CA TYR A 277 1.15 -8.30 -9.07
C TYR A 277 1.90 -7.01 -8.77
N ARG A 278 2.78 -6.63 -9.68
CA ARG A 278 3.55 -5.37 -9.64
C ARG A 278 2.68 -4.13 -9.32
N GLY A 279 1.48 -4.04 -9.92
CA GLY A 279 0.57 -2.92 -9.71
C GLY A 279 0.06 -2.76 -8.27
N GLU A 280 -0.06 -3.85 -7.51
CA GLU A 280 -0.49 -3.78 -6.09
C GLU A 280 0.56 -3.12 -5.19
N PHE A 281 1.83 -3.43 -5.42
CA PHE A 281 2.93 -2.76 -4.72
C PHE A 281 2.98 -1.27 -5.10
N GLU A 282 2.89 -0.97 -6.40
CA GLU A 282 2.90 0.41 -6.90
C GLU A 282 1.75 1.22 -6.30
N GLU A 283 0.56 0.64 -6.20
CA GLU A 283 -0.61 1.29 -5.59
C GLU A 283 -0.42 1.51 -4.08
N ARG A 284 0.07 0.51 -3.34
CA ARG A 284 0.34 0.63 -1.90
C ARG A 284 1.38 1.73 -1.63
N LEU A 285 2.49 1.71 -2.35
CA LEU A 285 3.54 2.73 -2.21
C LEU A 285 3.01 4.12 -2.57
N LYS A 286 2.21 4.25 -3.63
CA LYS A 286 1.57 5.50 -4.02
C LYS A 286 0.67 6.05 -2.92
N ASN A 287 -0.13 5.18 -2.29
CA ASN A 287 -1.03 5.58 -1.21
C ASN A 287 -0.22 6.04 0.02
N VAL A 288 0.84 5.31 0.40
CA VAL A 288 1.74 5.73 1.49
C VAL A 288 2.37 7.10 1.20
N ILE A 289 2.88 7.31 -0.03
CA ILE A 289 3.46 8.60 -0.45
C ILE A 289 2.41 9.71 -0.41
N GLN A 290 1.18 9.43 -0.84
CA GLN A 290 0.10 10.41 -0.83
C GLN A 290 -0.27 10.78 0.60
N GLU A 291 -0.48 9.81 1.49
CA GLU A 291 -0.78 10.06 2.91
C GLU A 291 0.35 10.82 3.60
N ALA A 292 1.63 10.45 3.34
CA ALA A 292 2.78 11.18 3.86
C ALA A 292 2.88 12.63 3.31
N THR A 293 2.39 12.87 2.09
CA THR A 293 2.36 14.20 1.49
C THR A 293 1.24 15.08 2.05
N GLU A 294 0.11 14.47 2.39
CA GLU A 294 -1.06 15.16 2.96
C GLU A 294 -0.89 15.45 4.46
N ALA A 295 0.01 14.72 5.12
CA ALA A 295 0.35 14.91 6.53
C ALA A 295 1.57 15.85 6.65
N ASP A 296 1.36 17.03 7.21
CA ASP A 296 2.41 18.06 7.37
C ASP A 296 3.50 17.70 8.39
N ASP A 297 3.30 16.62 9.16
CA ASP A 297 4.14 16.20 10.28
C ASP A 297 4.90 14.89 10.03
N VAL A 298 5.00 14.42 8.78
CA VAL A 298 5.62 13.14 8.42
C VAL A 298 6.99 13.31 7.78
N ILE A 299 7.99 12.64 8.36
CA ILE A 299 9.30 12.37 7.74
C ILE A 299 9.36 10.87 7.47
N LEU A 300 9.52 10.47 6.20
CA LEU A 300 9.58 9.06 5.82
C LEU A 300 11.02 8.55 5.86
N PHE A 301 11.29 7.50 6.62
CA PHE A 301 12.58 6.80 6.59
C PHE A 301 12.49 5.56 5.71
N ILE A 302 13.43 5.46 4.77
CA ILE A 302 13.55 4.35 3.83
C ILE A 302 14.92 3.71 4.01
N ASP A 303 14.94 2.57 4.67
CA ASP A 303 16.17 1.76 4.73
C ASP A 303 16.38 1.01 3.41
N GLU A 304 17.61 0.68 3.08
CA GLU A 304 18.01 0.07 1.82
C GLU A 304 17.38 0.77 0.59
N MET A 305 17.46 2.10 0.56
CA MET A 305 16.79 2.94 -0.45
C MET A 305 17.12 2.54 -1.90
N HIS A 306 18.24 1.88 -2.13
CA HIS A 306 18.64 1.34 -3.42
C HIS A 306 17.68 0.28 -3.96
N THR A 307 16.96 -0.44 -3.08
CA THR A 307 15.98 -1.46 -3.48
C THR A 307 14.78 -0.85 -4.21
N ILE A 308 14.40 0.37 -3.84
CA ILE A 308 13.32 1.11 -4.50
C ILE A 308 13.79 1.73 -5.83
N ILE A 309 15.06 2.20 -5.89
CA ILE A 309 15.59 2.96 -7.02
C ILE A 309 16.25 2.05 -8.05
N GLY A 310 16.91 0.99 -7.63
CA GLY A 310 17.68 0.09 -8.48
C GLY A 310 16.89 -1.05 -9.12
N ALA A 311 15.71 -1.30 -8.63
CA ALA A 311 14.86 -2.39 -9.09
C ALA A 311 14.36 -2.26 -10.54
N GLY A 312 14.47 -1.08 -11.17
CA GLY A 312 14.02 -0.82 -12.55
C GLY A 312 14.90 -1.36 -13.68
N SER A 313 16.09 -1.92 -13.42
CA SER A 313 17.05 -2.32 -14.45
C SER A 313 17.01 -3.80 -14.85
N ALA A 314 16.30 -4.66 -14.14
CA ALA A 314 16.09 -6.05 -14.50
C ALA A 314 14.65 -6.26 -15.02
N GLU A 315 14.47 -7.05 -16.07
CA GLU A 315 13.14 -7.42 -16.59
C GLU A 315 12.31 -8.02 -15.46
N GLY A 316 11.27 -7.29 -15.04
CA GLY A 316 10.36 -7.69 -13.93
C GLY A 316 10.58 -6.97 -12.60
N SER A 317 11.56 -6.08 -12.47
CA SER A 317 11.82 -5.34 -11.25
C SER A 317 10.94 -4.08 -11.10
N ILE A 318 10.69 -3.70 -9.85
CA ILE A 318 9.75 -2.65 -9.46
C ILE A 318 10.41 -1.28 -9.62
N ASP A 319 9.90 -0.41 -10.50
CA ASP A 319 10.37 0.98 -10.63
C ASP A 319 9.56 1.94 -9.75
N ALA A 320 9.84 1.90 -8.45
CA ALA A 320 9.26 2.85 -7.51
C ALA A 320 9.92 4.24 -7.58
N SER A 321 11.04 4.37 -8.27
CA SER A 321 11.74 5.66 -8.45
C SER A 321 10.89 6.67 -9.21
N SER A 322 10.10 6.22 -10.18
CA SER A 322 9.19 7.06 -10.95
C SER A 322 8.10 7.72 -10.10
N MET A 323 7.70 7.10 -8.98
CA MET A 323 6.71 7.64 -8.04
C MET A 323 7.32 8.63 -7.06
N LEU A 324 8.56 8.38 -6.60
CA LEU A 324 9.25 9.27 -5.67
C LEU A 324 9.77 10.54 -6.34
N LYS A 325 10.21 10.48 -7.61
CA LYS A 325 10.76 11.63 -8.34
C LYS A 325 9.86 12.87 -8.35
N PRO A 326 8.55 12.79 -8.70
CA PRO A 326 7.68 13.97 -8.71
C PRO A 326 7.50 14.60 -7.34
N VAL A 327 7.45 13.77 -6.30
CA VAL A 327 7.26 14.21 -4.91
C VAL A 327 8.50 14.90 -4.37
N LEU A 328 9.67 14.29 -4.58
CA LEU A 328 10.97 14.88 -4.27
C LEU A 328 11.20 16.19 -5.04
N ALA A 329 10.80 16.24 -6.33
CA ALA A 329 10.93 17.44 -7.15
C ALA A 329 10.13 18.63 -6.61
N ARG A 330 8.94 18.37 -6.06
CA ARG A 330 8.07 19.40 -5.47
C ARG A 330 8.48 19.77 -4.04
N GLY A 331 9.28 18.94 -3.35
CA GLY A 331 9.60 19.10 -1.93
C GLY A 331 8.35 18.97 -1.03
N ALA A 332 7.43 18.10 -1.42
CA ALA A 332 6.13 17.96 -0.78
C ALA A 332 6.22 17.38 0.64
N PHE A 333 7.19 16.50 0.91
CA PHE A 333 7.57 16.03 2.24
C PHE A 333 9.04 15.63 2.28
N GLN A 334 9.57 15.30 3.45
CA GLN A 334 10.98 14.97 3.64
C GLN A 334 11.21 13.47 3.74
N ILE A 335 12.32 13.01 3.14
CA ILE A 335 12.74 11.61 3.18
C ILE A 335 14.12 11.50 3.79
N ILE A 336 14.31 10.57 4.71
CA ILE A 336 15.59 10.08 5.17
C ILE A 336 15.86 8.76 4.44
N GLY A 337 16.97 8.65 3.72
CA GLY A 337 17.37 7.40 3.08
C GLY A 337 18.58 6.79 3.77
N ALA A 338 18.71 5.46 3.73
CA ALA A 338 19.94 4.76 4.10
C ALA A 338 20.32 3.77 2.99
N THR A 339 21.62 3.66 2.70
CA THR A 339 22.17 2.71 1.72
C THR A 339 23.68 2.52 1.92
N THR A 340 24.32 1.68 1.15
CA THR A 340 25.77 1.55 1.12
C THR A 340 26.40 2.54 0.11
N ALA A 341 27.68 2.86 0.28
CA ALA A 341 28.40 3.74 -0.64
C ALA A 341 28.52 3.11 -2.06
N GLU A 342 28.61 1.79 -2.16
CA GLU A 342 28.64 1.08 -3.43
C GLU A 342 27.32 1.19 -4.20
N GLU A 343 26.20 0.90 -3.50
CA GLU A 343 24.87 0.96 -4.08
C GLU A 343 24.44 2.38 -4.43
N PHE A 344 24.85 3.37 -3.62
CA PHE A 344 24.69 4.78 -3.94
C PHE A 344 25.33 5.12 -5.30
N ARG A 345 26.59 4.74 -5.52
CA ARG A 345 27.28 4.96 -6.80
C ARG A 345 26.64 4.19 -7.96
N LYS A 346 26.16 2.98 -7.71
CA LYS A 346 25.59 2.11 -8.73
C LYS A 346 24.20 2.56 -9.22
N TYR A 347 23.37 3.05 -8.30
CA TYR A 347 21.95 3.32 -8.58
C TYR A 347 21.55 4.78 -8.47
N LEU A 348 21.96 5.50 -7.40
CA LEU A 348 21.44 6.85 -7.12
C LEU A 348 22.17 7.95 -7.89
N THR A 349 23.50 7.85 -8.07
CA THR A 349 24.28 8.88 -8.80
C THR A 349 23.94 8.94 -10.28
N LYS A 350 23.36 7.89 -10.84
CA LYS A 350 22.90 7.84 -12.23
C LYS A 350 21.64 8.68 -12.48
N ASP A 351 20.94 9.06 -11.43
CA ASP A 351 19.71 9.83 -11.52
C ASP A 351 19.89 11.25 -10.94
N PRO A 352 19.99 12.26 -11.81
CA PRO A 352 20.20 13.66 -11.37
C PRO A 352 19.07 14.20 -10.50
N ALA A 353 17.87 13.62 -10.54
CA ALA A 353 16.75 14.09 -9.73
C ALA A 353 16.96 13.74 -8.24
N PHE A 354 17.54 12.58 -7.95
CA PHE A 354 17.90 12.17 -6.60
C PHE A 354 19.15 12.92 -6.11
N GLU A 355 20.20 12.97 -6.91
CA GLU A 355 21.47 13.64 -6.54
C GLU A 355 21.26 15.09 -6.09
N ARG A 356 20.37 15.81 -6.78
CA ARG A 356 20.07 17.23 -6.45
C ARG A 356 19.22 17.43 -5.20
N ARG A 357 18.59 16.40 -4.67
CA ARG A 357 17.64 16.49 -3.56
C ARG A 357 18.15 15.89 -2.26
N PHE A 358 19.11 14.99 -2.35
CA PHE A 358 19.72 14.37 -1.18
C PHE A 358 21.05 15.04 -0.79
N GLN A 359 21.34 15.00 0.50
CA GLN A 359 22.63 15.36 1.08
C GLN A 359 23.16 14.16 1.85
N THR A 360 24.36 13.71 1.49
CA THR A 360 24.96 12.51 2.09
C THR A 360 25.50 12.79 3.50
N ILE A 361 25.40 11.78 4.35
CA ILE A 361 26.03 11.65 5.66
C ILE A 361 26.79 10.33 5.65
N ASP A 362 28.12 10.41 5.67
CA ASP A 362 28.95 9.22 5.71
C ASP A 362 29.06 8.71 7.15
N VAL A 363 28.83 7.39 7.32
CA VAL A 363 28.83 6.70 8.61
C VAL A 363 29.91 5.65 8.58
N GLU A 364 30.93 5.87 9.38
CA GLU A 364 32.05 4.95 9.53
C GLU A 364 31.77 3.87 10.59
N GLU A 365 32.50 2.75 10.50
CA GLU A 365 32.54 1.72 11.53
C GLU A 365 32.99 2.35 12.87
N PRO A 366 32.28 2.14 13.98
CA PRO A 366 32.68 2.66 15.27
C PRO A 366 33.97 2.03 15.74
N SER A 367 34.73 2.76 16.55
CA SER A 367 35.94 2.21 17.21
C SER A 367 35.57 1.08 18.17
N VAL A 368 36.55 0.24 18.51
CA VAL A 368 36.35 -0.81 19.54
C VAL A 368 35.91 -0.18 20.87
N GLU A 369 36.50 0.96 21.24
CA GLU A 369 36.14 1.69 22.46
C GLU A 369 34.69 2.19 22.44
N ASP A 370 34.22 2.73 21.32
CA ASP A 370 32.84 3.16 21.18
C ASP A 370 31.88 1.95 21.11
N THR A 371 32.30 0.85 20.49
CA THR A 371 31.56 -0.41 20.50
C THR A 371 31.36 -0.95 21.93
N VAL A 372 32.39 -0.90 22.79
CA VAL A 372 32.25 -1.27 24.22
C VAL A 372 31.19 -0.37 24.90
N LYS A 373 31.16 0.92 24.63
CA LYS A 373 30.14 1.82 25.19
C LYS A 373 28.71 1.46 24.67
N ILE A 374 28.58 1.17 23.38
CA ILE A 374 27.32 0.72 22.77
C ILE A 374 26.85 -0.59 23.44
N LEU A 375 27.69 -1.61 23.52
CA LEU A 375 27.34 -2.86 24.14
C LEU A 375 27.01 -2.70 25.64
N THR A 376 27.72 -1.80 26.34
CA THR A 376 27.41 -1.49 27.74
C THR A 376 26.04 -0.84 27.91
N ALA A 377 25.61 0.00 26.98
CA ALA A 377 24.30 0.62 27.00
C ALA A 377 23.18 -0.38 26.65
N LEU A 378 23.44 -1.31 25.75
CA LEU A 378 22.49 -2.37 25.36
C LEU A 378 22.40 -3.50 26.39
N LYS A 379 23.46 -3.71 27.20
CA LYS A 379 23.59 -4.79 28.19
C LYS A 379 22.33 -5.02 29.01
N PRO A 380 21.65 -4.03 29.64
CA PRO A 380 20.50 -4.29 30.49
C PRO A 380 19.36 -5.01 29.77
N ARG A 381 19.10 -4.66 28.50
CA ARG A 381 18.04 -5.28 27.67
C ARG A 381 18.38 -6.73 27.31
N TYR A 382 19.62 -6.99 26.94
CA TYR A 382 20.09 -8.35 26.64
C TYR A 382 20.14 -9.23 27.92
N GLU A 383 20.54 -8.67 29.06
CA GLU A 383 20.47 -9.35 30.36
C GLU A 383 19.05 -9.74 30.75
N GLU A 384 18.09 -8.86 30.51
CA GLU A 384 16.67 -9.11 30.75
C GLU A 384 16.11 -10.17 29.80
N HIS A 385 16.44 -10.08 28.52
CA HIS A 385 15.93 -10.98 27.48
C HIS A 385 16.46 -12.43 27.69
N HIS A 386 17.76 -12.56 27.89
CA HIS A 386 18.41 -13.86 28.02
C HIS A 386 18.47 -14.41 29.48
N HIS A 387 18.01 -13.62 30.44
CA HIS A 387 18.05 -13.96 31.87
C HIS A 387 19.48 -14.32 32.38
N VAL A 388 20.50 -13.61 31.87
CA VAL A 388 21.90 -13.74 32.19
C VAL A 388 22.49 -12.41 32.66
N ARG A 389 23.74 -12.44 33.17
CA ARG A 389 24.49 -11.21 33.47
C ARG A 389 25.80 -11.20 32.71
N TYR A 390 26.06 -10.12 31.99
CA TYR A 390 27.35 -9.93 31.33
C TYR A 390 28.34 -9.23 32.24
N THR A 391 29.53 -9.80 32.34
CA THR A 391 30.65 -9.11 33.01
C THR A 391 31.22 -8.03 32.09
N GLN A 392 31.89 -7.03 32.66
CA GLN A 392 32.57 -6.01 31.87
C GLN A 392 33.62 -6.63 30.92
N GLY A 393 34.33 -7.64 31.42
CA GLY A 393 35.31 -8.37 30.60
C GLY A 393 34.70 -9.14 29.43
N ALA A 394 33.43 -9.62 29.53
CA ALA A 394 32.72 -10.24 28.40
C ALA A 394 32.37 -9.22 27.31
N ILE A 395 31.92 -8.05 27.69
CA ILE A 395 31.61 -6.94 26.77
C ILE A 395 32.87 -6.50 26.03
N GLU A 396 33.98 -6.27 26.76
CA GLU A 396 35.25 -5.88 26.15
C GLU A 396 35.82 -7.01 25.27
N ALA A 397 35.68 -8.28 25.66
CA ALA A 397 36.06 -9.40 24.85
C ALA A 397 35.23 -9.49 23.55
N ALA A 398 33.91 -9.33 23.63
CA ALA A 398 33.04 -9.35 22.46
C ALA A 398 33.47 -8.29 21.44
N ALA A 399 33.70 -7.04 21.83
CA ALA A 399 34.18 -5.98 20.96
C ALA A 399 35.57 -6.25 20.35
N ASN A 400 36.51 -6.67 21.18
CA ASN A 400 37.90 -6.92 20.74
C ASN A 400 38.02 -8.16 19.85
N LEU A 401 37.39 -9.27 20.22
CA LEU A 401 37.50 -10.52 19.49
C LEU A 401 36.71 -10.48 18.17
N SER A 402 35.53 -9.87 18.15
CA SER A 402 34.77 -9.65 16.88
C SER A 402 35.60 -8.82 15.92
N ASN A 403 36.21 -7.72 16.38
CA ASN A 403 37.04 -6.86 15.52
C ASN A 403 38.27 -7.63 14.99
N ARG A 404 38.86 -8.52 15.79
CA ARG A 404 40.08 -9.24 15.41
C ARG A 404 39.82 -10.45 14.49
N TYR A 405 38.73 -11.17 14.71
CA TYR A 405 38.52 -12.48 14.07
C TYR A 405 37.38 -12.50 13.04
N ILE A 406 36.41 -11.56 13.10
CA ILE A 406 35.32 -11.45 12.14
C ILE A 406 35.62 -10.27 11.19
N GLN A 407 36.12 -10.61 9.99
CA GLN A 407 36.55 -9.60 9.02
C GLN A 407 35.54 -9.30 7.90
N ASP A 408 34.52 -10.13 7.75
CA ASP A 408 33.47 -10.03 6.75
C ASP A 408 32.25 -9.21 7.20
N ARG A 409 32.28 -8.72 8.45
CA ARG A 409 31.23 -7.89 9.05
C ARG A 409 31.83 -6.68 9.78
N PHE A 410 30.98 -5.71 10.10
CA PHE A 410 31.36 -4.45 10.72
C PHE A 410 30.86 -4.33 12.16
N LEU A 411 31.57 -3.55 12.97
CA LEU A 411 31.12 -3.11 14.29
C LEU A 411 29.97 -2.08 14.14
N PRO A 412 28.99 -2.01 15.06
CA PRO A 412 28.89 -2.83 16.26
C PRO A 412 28.20 -4.19 16.05
N ASP A 413 27.59 -4.46 14.89
CA ASP A 413 26.74 -5.61 14.59
C ASP A 413 27.43 -6.94 14.93
N LYS A 414 28.65 -7.17 14.42
CA LYS A 414 29.42 -8.39 14.72
C LYS A 414 29.76 -8.58 16.20
N ALA A 415 29.77 -7.51 16.99
CA ALA A 415 30.02 -7.61 18.43
C ALA A 415 28.72 -7.83 19.20
N ILE A 416 27.61 -7.29 18.71
CA ILE A 416 26.25 -7.53 19.23
C ILE A 416 25.92 -9.02 19.06
N ASP A 417 26.15 -9.60 17.87
CA ASP A 417 25.93 -11.03 17.60
C ASP A 417 26.67 -11.96 18.57
N LEU A 418 27.81 -11.52 19.16
CA LEU A 418 28.56 -12.34 20.12
C LEU A 418 27.96 -12.28 21.52
N ILE A 419 27.18 -11.30 21.86
CA ILE A 419 26.53 -11.22 23.17
C ILE A 419 25.06 -11.68 23.11
N ASP A 420 24.44 -11.70 21.92
CA ASP A 420 23.12 -12.22 21.68
C ASP A 420 23.11 -13.75 21.60
#